data_e82978133f0db131ddfa661c4f5073e1
#
_entry.id   e82978133f0db131ddfa661c4f5073e1
#
_cell.length_a   1.000
_cell.length_b   1.000
_cell.length_c   1.000
_cell.angle_alpha   90.00
_cell.angle_beta   90.00
_cell.angle_gamma   90.00
#
_symmetry.space_group_name_H-M   'P 1'
#
loop_
_entity.id
_entity.type
_entity.pdbx_description
1 polymer ?
#
loop_
_entity_poly.entity_id
_entity_poly.type
_entity_poly.pdbx_seq_one_letter_code
_entity_poly.pdbx_strand_id
1 'polypeptide(L)'
;DYAFDPDVRSGALRDDGSIDLRDRNSSIGVSEGQVVATVYPPTEATSGRNVRGQDVTAEDGTAAEITAGANVTAASGDGGTVVFTSALAGNIHVKNGQVEVSQVFRVGGDLTYETGNVDVEGDVEINGSVLAGFHVKAGGDITISGTVENAVSLTARGDIIVTQGILGEDTQVVAVGNMTARFMQNAHAMIGGDLTIGNYLYNADIRCGGRVTVSDAGGGRSGTIAGGLVLATGGIAACYAGSRSGDRTIIGV
;
A
#
# COMPACT_ATOMS: atom_id res chain seq x y z
N ASP A 1 12.07 -22.50 8.89
CA ASP A 1 11.22 -21.56 9.65
C ASP A 1 11.31 -20.18 9.03
N TYR A 2 10.17 -19.53 8.81
CA TYR A 2 10.12 -18.10 8.48
C TYR A 2 10.15 -17.28 9.76
N ALA A 3 10.82 -16.13 9.73
CA ALA A 3 10.84 -15.17 10.84
C ALA A 3 9.54 -14.35 10.93
N PHE A 4 8.55 -14.66 10.10
CA PHE A 4 7.24 -14.00 10.00
C PHE A 4 6.17 -15.05 9.65
N ASP A 5 4.91 -14.68 9.79
CA ASP A 5 3.78 -15.50 9.34
C ASP A 5 3.56 -15.28 7.83
N PRO A 6 3.87 -16.26 6.96
CA PRO A 6 3.73 -16.10 5.51
C PRO A 6 2.27 -16.14 5.05
N ASP A 7 1.35 -16.54 5.91
CA ASP A 7 -0.06 -16.69 5.57
C ASP A 7 -0.81 -15.36 5.72
N VAL A 8 -1.54 -14.99 4.67
CA VAL A 8 -2.44 -13.84 4.70
C VAL A 8 -3.64 -14.19 5.59
N ARG A 9 -3.86 -13.41 6.65
CA ARG A 9 -4.96 -13.63 7.60
C ARG A 9 -6.32 -13.35 6.96
N SER A 10 -7.34 -14.06 7.43
CA SER A 10 -8.74 -13.85 7.00
C SER A 10 -9.35 -12.54 7.53
N GLY A 11 -8.61 -11.75 8.31
CA GLY A 11 -9.02 -10.51 8.96
C GLY A 11 -8.47 -10.39 10.38
N ALA A 12 -8.59 -9.22 10.99
CA ALA A 12 -8.21 -8.97 12.38
C ALA A 12 -9.44 -8.96 13.29
N LEU A 13 -9.32 -9.60 14.46
CA LEU A 13 -10.36 -9.60 15.48
C LEU A 13 -10.35 -8.24 16.20
N ARG A 14 -11.50 -7.56 16.26
CA ARG A 14 -11.71 -6.32 17.00
C ARG A 14 -12.09 -6.59 18.46
N ASP A 15 -11.95 -5.58 19.31
CA ASP A 15 -12.28 -5.65 20.74
C ASP A 15 -13.76 -5.98 21.00
N ASP A 16 -14.66 -5.67 20.07
CA ASP A 16 -16.08 -5.99 20.15
C ASP A 16 -16.43 -7.43 19.69
N GLY A 17 -15.42 -8.21 19.31
CA GLY A 17 -15.56 -9.59 18.82
C GLY A 17 -15.92 -9.71 17.34
N SER A 18 -16.05 -8.61 16.60
CA SER A 18 -16.22 -8.62 15.14
C SER A 18 -14.86 -8.82 14.44
N ILE A 19 -14.91 -9.27 13.18
CA ILE A 19 -13.69 -9.45 12.36
C ILE A 19 -13.63 -8.32 11.33
N ASP A 20 -12.52 -7.57 11.33
CA ASP A 20 -12.21 -6.65 10.25
C ASP A 20 -11.59 -7.40 9.08
N LEU A 21 -12.38 -7.65 8.05
CA LEU A 21 -11.95 -8.36 6.85
C LEU A 21 -10.99 -7.54 5.97
N ARG A 22 -10.84 -6.23 6.24
CA ARG A 22 -9.89 -5.36 5.54
C ARG A 22 -8.49 -5.43 6.12
N ASP A 23 -8.34 -5.81 7.39
CA ASP A 23 -7.04 -5.96 8.03
C ASP A 23 -6.52 -7.38 7.88
N ARG A 24 -5.82 -7.65 6.78
CA ARG A 24 -5.35 -8.98 6.39
C ARG A 24 -3.85 -9.22 6.61
N ASN A 25 -3.11 -8.23 7.08
CA ASN A 25 -1.64 -8.31 7.21
C ASN A 25 -0.98 -8.78 5.91
N SER A 26 -1.44 -8.23 4.77
CA SER A 26 -0.96 -8.61 3.44
C SER A 26 0.44 -8.08 3.11
N SER A 27 0.96 -7.18 3.93
CA SER A 27 2.28 -6.59 3.78
C SER A 27 3.10 -6.82 5.05
N ILE A 28 4.27 -7.43 4.92
CA ILE A 28 5.19 -7.66 6.01
C ILE A 28 6.48 -6.90 5.73
N GLY A 29 6.74 -5.86 6.54
CA GLY A 29 7.94 -5.06 6.46
C GLY A 29 9.14 -5.76 7.06
N VAL A 30 10.30 -5.64 6.42
CA VAL A 30 11.59 -6.12 6.92
C VAL A 30 12.65 -5.04 6.80
N SER A 31 13.61 -5.04 7.73
CA SER A 31 14.76 -4.13 7.71
C SER A 31 15.93 -4.75 6.94
N GLU A 32 16.84 -3.91 6.45
CA GLU A 32 18.12 -4.37 5.90
C GLU A 32 18.91 -5.17 6.95
N GLY A 33 19.48 -6.30 6.55
CA GLY A 33 20.22 -7.21 7.43
C GLY A 33 19.32 -8.09 8.32
N GLN A 34 18.01 -7.98 8.26
CA GLN A 34 17.10 -8.82 9.03
C GLN A 34 17.08 -10.25 8.46
N VAL A 35 17.16 -11.24 9.35
CA VAL A 35 16.93 -12.65 8.98
C VAL A 35 15.45 -12.83 8.68
N VAL A 36 15.16 -13.37 7.50
CA VAL A 36 13.79 -13.55 6.98
C VAL A 36 13.35 -15.01 6.97
N ALA A 37 14.30 -15.94 6.80
CA ALA A 37 14.01 -17.36 6.90
C ALA A 37 15.26 -18.13 7.30
N THR A 38 15.07 -19.29 7.95
CA THR A 38 16.13 -20.24 8.24
C THR A 38 15.66 -21.64 7.80
N VAL A 39 16.43 -22.28 6.95
CA VAL A 39 16.19 -23.65 6.54
C VAL A 39 17.11 -24.56 7.32
N TYR A 40 16.53 -25.56 7.97
CA TYR A 40 17.24 -26.60 8.68
C TYR A 40 17.36 -27.84 7.79
N PRO A 41 18.47 -28.60 7.90
CA PRO A 41 18.60 -29.87 7.19
C PRO A 41 17.48 -30.84 7.62
N PRO A 42 17.06 -31.75 6.73
CA PRO A 42 16.10 -32.79 7.09
C PRO A 42 16.65 -33.68 8.21
N THR A 43 15.79 -34.11 9.09
CA THR A 43 16.13 -35.03 10.17
C THR A 43 15.95 -36.49 9.72
N GLU A 44 16.81 -37.38 10.21
CA GLU A 44 16.65 -38.81 10.05
C GLU A 44 15.40 -39.28 10.81
N ALA A 45 14.72 -40.27 10.23
CA ALA A 45 13.56 -40.86 10.82
C ALA A 45 13.90 -41.66 12.09
N THR A 46 13.07 -41.55 13.10
CA THR A 46 13.15 -42.43 14.28
C THR A 46 11.98 -43.40 14.28
N SER A 47 12.30 -44.71 14.19
CA SER A 47 11.28 -45.76 14.23
C SER A 47 10.49 -45.74 15.51
N GLY A 48 9.17 -45.82 15.41
CA GLY A 48 8.25 -45.92 16.55
C GLY A 48 7.87 -47.37 16.84
N ARG A 49 7.03 -47.58 17.90
CA ARG A 49 6.41 -48.87 18.21
C ARG A 49 4.91 -48.74 18.28
N ASN A 50 4.21 -49.69 17.69
CA ASN A 50 2.76 -49.79 17.82
C ASN A 50 2.35 -50.37 19.19
N VAL A 51 1.04 -50.34 19.47
CA VAL A 51 0.46 -50.86 20.74
C VAL A 51 0.67 -52.36 20.95
N ARG A 52 1.10 -53.10 19.93
CA ARG A 52 1.45 -54.52 19.98
C ARG A 52 2.94 -54.78 20.18
N GLY A 53 3.73 -53.71 20.35
CA GLY A 53 5.19 -53.79 20.53
C GLY A 53 5.99 -54.04 19.25
N GLN A 54 5.37 -53.94 18.06
CA GLN A 54 6.02 -54.08 16.78
C GLN A 54 6.63 -52.74 16.34
N ASP A 55 7.81 -52.78 15.75
CA ASP A 55 8.45 -51.58 15.20
C ASP A 55 7.70 -51.06 13.98
N VAL A 56 7.49 -49.74 13.94
CA VAL A 56 6.90 -49.00 12.82
C VAL A 56 7.99 -48.13 12.24
N THR A 57 8.37 -48.38 11.00
CA THR A 57 9.34 -47.53 10.27
C THR A 57 8.72 -46.15 9.98
N ALA A 58 9.49 -45.09 10.20
CA ALA A 58 9.15 -43.74 9.75
C ALA A 58 9.99 -43.39 8.52
N GLU A 59 9.52 -42.45 7.73
CA GLU A 59 10.25 -41.91 6.58
C GLU A 59 11.10 -40.72 7.00
N ASP A 60 12.31 -40.60 6.44
CA ASP A 60 13.20 -39.45 6.66
C ASP A 60 12.55 -38.16 6.23
N GLY A 61 12.88 -37.06 6.90
CA GLY A 61 12.43 -35.74 6.51
C GLY A 61 12.91 -35.36 5.12
N THR A 62 12.10 -34.61 4.39
CA THR A 62 12.49 -34.06 3.07
C THR A 62 13.06 -32.67 3.19
N ALA A 63 14.04 -32.31 2.36
CA ALA A 63 14.60 -30.96 2.32
C ALA A 63 13.53 -29.95 1.89
N ALA A 64 13.46 -28.81 2.58
CA ALA A 64 12.60 -27.71 2.18
C ALA A 64 13.18 -27.00 0.95
N GLU A 65 12.38 -26.83 -0.10
CA GLU A 65 12.76 -26.12 -1.31
C GLU A 65 12.50 -24.60 -1.17
N ILE A 66 13.41 -23.93 -0.43
CA ILE A 66 13.39 -22.48 -0.29
C ILE A 66 14.61 -21.91 -1.01
N THR A 67 14.40 -20.87 -1.82
CA THR A 67 15.45 -20.19 -2.58
C THR A 67 15.44 -18.69 -2.33
N ALA A 68 16.63 -18.06 -2.42
CA ALA A 68 16.75 -16.61 -2.38
C ALA A 68 16.29 -16.00 -3.70
N GLY A 69 15.38 -15.06 -3.62
CA GLY A 69 14.95 -14.21 -4.73
C GLY A 69 15.62 -12.85 -4.70
N ALA A 70 14.96 -11.85 -5.29
CA ALA A 70 15.48 -10.49 -5.37
C ALA A 70 15.68 -9.91 -3.97
N ASN A 71 16.82 -9.24 -3.75
CA ASN A 71 17.20 -8.55 -2.52
C ASN A 71 17.22 -9.45 -1.26
N VAL A 72 17.42 -10.74 -1.43
CA VAL A 72 17.64 -11.71 -0.35
C VAL A 72 18.96 -12.45 -0.60
N THR A 73 19.80 -12.55 0.42
CA THR A 73 21.04 -13.31 0.40
C THR A 73 20.89 -14.58 1.22
N ALA A 74 21.43 -15.69 0.71
CA ALA A 74 21.46 -16.96 1.43
C ALA A 74 22.91 -17.25 1.85
N ALA A 75 23.12 -17.58 3.12
CA ALA A 75 24.41 -17.96 3.67
C ALA A 75 24.30 -19.28 4.45
N SER A 76 25.34 -20.12 4.32
CA SER A 76 25.43 -21.34 5.14
C SER A 76 25.72 -20.98 6.60
N GLY A 77 24.92 -21.51 7.50
CA GLY A 77 25.09 -21.40 8.95
C GLY A 77 25.61 -22.72 9.56
N ASP A 78 25.64 -22.76 10.87
CA ASP A 78 26.09 -23.93 11.61
C ASP A 78 25.12 -25.11 11.45
N GLY A 79 25.68 -26.34 11.51
CA GLY A 79 24.89 -27.57 11.47
C GLY A 79 24.15 -27.83 10.15
N GLY A 80 24.61 -27.26 9.03
CA GLY A 80 24.00 -27.46 7.71
C GLY A 80 22.73 -26.60 7.51
N THR A 81 22.51 -25.59 8.35
CA THR A 81 21.42 -24.60 8.16
C THR A 81 21.74 -23.65 7.00
N VAL A 82 20.70 -23.08 6.40
CA VAL A 82 20.81 -21.97 5.44
C VAL A 82 20.00 -20.80 5.98
N VAL A 83 20.67 -19.66 6.16
CA VAL A 83 20.05 -18.42 6.66
C VAL A 83 19.82 -17.46 5.50
N PHE A 84 18.60 -16.99 5.37
CA PHE A 84 18.19 -15.99 4.39
C PHE A 84 18.07 -14.63 5.08
N THR A 85 18.75 -13.63 4.50
CA THR A 85 18.85 -12.29 5.08
C THR A 85 18.42 -11.26 4.04
N SER A 86 17.64 -10.28 4.43
CA SER A 86 17.27 -9.16 3.56
C SER A 86 18.47 -8.26 3.26
N ALA A 87 18.68 -7.95 1.98
CA ALA A 87 19.72 -7.04 1.53
C ALA A 87 19.33 -5.57 1.59
N LEU A 88 18.04 -5.26 1.82
CA LEU A 88 17.50 -3.90 1.97
C LEU A 88 16.22 -3.90 2.81
N ALA A 89 15.81 -2.72 3.27
CA ALA A 89 14.50 -2.55 3.90
C ALA A 89 13.38 -2.57 2.84
N GLY A 90 12.28 -3.27 3.11
CA GLY A 90 11.17 -3.38 2.16
C GLY A 90 10.09 -4.34 2.62
N ASN A 91 9.28 -4.81 1.68
CA ASN A 91 8.21 -5.76 1.91
C ASN A 91 8.63 -7.16 1.43
N ILE A 92 8.44 -8.15 2.29
CA ILE A 92 8.79 -9.52 1.97
C ILE A 92 7.64 -10.21 1.24
N HIS A 93 7.99 -11.03 0.25
CA HIS A 93 7.07 -11.88 -0.50
C HIS A 93 7.62 -13.29 -0.60
N VAL A 94 6.73 -14.28 -0.45
CA VAL A 94 7.06 -15.69 -0.69
C VAL A 94 6.20 -16.21 -1.82
N LYS A 95 6.84 -16.64 -2.91
CA LYS A 95 6.15 -17.17 -4.07
C LYS A 95 6.86 -18.43 -4.56
N ASN A 96 6.13 -19.54 -4.60
CA ASN A 96 6.68 -20.84 -5.07
C ASN A 96 7.99 -21.24 -4.36
N GLY A 97 8.09 -21.03 -3.03
CA GLY A 97 9.30 -21.30 -2.27
C GLY A 97 10.43 -20.28 -2.44
N GLN A 98 10.26 -19.26 -3.26
CA GLN A 98 11.23 -18.16 -3.39
C GLN A 98 10.87 -17.02 -2.45
N VAL A 99 11.85 -16.60 -1.63
CA VAL A 99 11.74 -15.47 -0.71
C VAL A 99 12.40 -14.26 -1.37
N GLU A 100 11.64 -13.19 -1.53
CA GLU A 100 12.12 -11.92 -2.12
C GLU A 100 11.70 -10.73 -1.29
N VAL A 101 12.46 -9.64 -1.36
CA VAL A 101 12.15 -8.36 -0.71
C VAL A 101 12.07 -7.27 -1.77
N SER A 102 11.00 -6.48 -1.73
CA SER A 102 10.76 -5.38 -2.65
C SER A 102 10.52 -4.08 -1.89
N GLN A 103 11.10 -2.99 -2.37
CA GLN A 103 10.81 -1.65 -1.84
C GLN A 103 9.44 -1.13 -2.30
N VAL A 104 8.89 -1.73 -3.35
CA VAL A 104 7.58 -1.37 -3.89
C VAL A 104 6.59 -2.49 -3.64
N PHE A 105 5.51 -2.18 -2.93
CA PHE A 105 4.37 -3.08 -2.75
C PHE A 105 3.41 -2.93 -3.94
N ARG A 106 3.21 -4.01 -4.69
CA ARG A 106 2.38 -3.99 -5.92
C ARG A 106 1.08 -4.75 -5.75
N VAL A 107 -0.02 -4.05 -6.05
CA VAL A 107 -1.36 -4.65 -6.19
C VAL A 107 -1.67 -4.72 -7.68
N GLY A 108 -1.84 -5.94 -8.22
CA GLY A 108 -1.98 -6.18 -9.67
C GLY A 108 -3.33 -5.78 -10.27
N GLY A 109 -4.29 -5.36 -9.47
CA GLY A 109 -5.64 -4.93 -9.86
C GLY A 109 -6.19 -3.93 -8.86
N ASP A 110 -7.50 -4.00 -8.59
CA ASP A 110 -8.16 -3.16 -7.60
C ASP A 110 -7.79 -3.57 -6.17
N LEU A 111 -7.71 -2.59 -5.27
CA LEU A 111 -7.59 -2.85 -3.85
C LEU A 111 -8.96 -3.22 -3.29
N THR A 112 -9.11 -4.48 -2.92
CA THR A 112 -10.36 -5.10 -2.48
C THR A 112 -10.19 -5.85 -1.16
N TYR A 113 -11.24 -6.53 -0.71
CA TYR A 113 -11.16 -7.43 0.45
C TYR A 113 -10.18 -8.61 0.27
N GLU A 114 -9.74 -8.92 -0.95
CA GLU A 114 -8.72 -9.96 -1.19
C GLU A 114 -7.33 -9.46 -0.80
N THR A 115 -7.02 -8.20 -1.09
CA THR A 115 -5.76 -7.56 -0.72
C THR A 115 -5.80 -7.04 0.71
N GLY A 116 -6.93 -6.43 1.10
CA GLY A 116 -7.09 -5.74 2.37
C GLY A 116 -6.46 -4.35 2.38
N ASN A 117 -6.35 -3.78 3.58
CA ASN A 117 -5.65 -2.53 3.81
C ASN A 117 -4.14 -2.70 3.58
N VAL A 118 -3.49 -1.62 3.14
CA VAL A 118 -2.04 -1.59 2.87
C VAL A 118 -1.36 -0.61 3.83
N ASP A 119 -0.40 -1.10 4.61
CA ASP A 119 0.48 -0.28 5.46
C ASP A 119 1.92 -0.76 5.26
N VAL A 120 2.74 0.03 4.57
CA VAL A 120 4.12 -0.34 4.19
C VAL A 120 5.09 0.82 4.42
N GLU A 121 6.36 0.49 4.69
CA GLU A 121 7.42 1.50 4.83
C GLU A 121 7.99 1.98 3.49
N GLY A 122 7.77 1.25 2.39
CA GLY A 122 8.21 1.59 1.03
C GLY A 122 7.12 2.27 0.21
N ASP A 123 7.26 2.13 -1.13
CA ASP A 123 6.31 2.66 -2.09
C ASP A 123 5.13 1.69 -2.31
N VAL A 124 4.00 2.23 -2.74
CA VAL A 124 2.79 1.46 -3.10
C VAL A 124 2.40 1.74 -4.55
N GLU A 125 2.18 0.68 -5.31
CA GLU A 125 1.72 0.74 -6.70
C GLU A 125 0.47 -0.11 -6.87
N ILE A 126 -0.68 0.53 -7.19
CA ILE A 126 -1.97 -0.13 -7.38
C ILE A 126 -2.37 0.03 -8.85
N ASN A 127 -2.40 -1.09 -9.61
CA ASN A 127 -2.72 -1.10 -11.04
C ASN A 127 -4.23 -1.01 -11.33
N GLY A 128 -5.04 -0.76 -10.33
CA GLY A 128 -6.49 -0.58 -10.40
C GLY A 128 -6.96 0.57 -9.54
N SER A 129 -8.18 0.46 -9.04
CA SER A 129 -8.86 1.41 -8.17
C SER A 129 -8.73 1.01 -6.70
N VAL A 130 -8.89 1.98 -5.80
CA VAL A 130 -9.05 1.73 -4.37
C VAL A 130 -10.53 1.82 -4.05
N LEU A 131 -11.14 0.69 -3.67
CA LEU A 131 -12.56 0.63 -3.38
C LEU A 131 -12.91 1.29 -2.03
N ALA A 132 -14.18 1.55 -1.83
CA ALA A 132 -14.68 2.29 -0.68
C ALA A 132 -14.30 1.67 0.68
N GLY A 133 -13.85 2.52 1.60
CA GLY A 133 -13.58 2.17 3.00
C GLY A 133 -12.25 1.48 3.27
N PHE A 134 -11.34 1.41 2.30
CA PHE A 134 -9.99 0.93 2.50
C PHE A 134 -9.03 2.06 2.88
N HIS A 135 -7.88 1.69 3.48
CA HIS A 135 -6.77 2.59 3.68
C HIS A 135 -5.48 2.10 3.03
N VAL A 136 -4.69 3.05 2.55
CA VAL A 136 -3.36 2.84 1.99
C VAL A 136 -2.40 3.79 2.68
N LYS A 137 -1.41 3.24 3.36
CA LYS A 137 -0.34 4.01 4.00
C LYS A 137 1.01 3.55 3.46
N ALA A 138 1.78 4.50 2.97
CA ALA A 138 3.12 4.31 2.43
C ALA A 138 4.15 5.19 3.15
N GLY A 139 5.29 4.62 3.47
CA GLY A 139 6.46 5.38 3.92
C GLY A 139 7.17 6.11 2.77
N GLY A 140 6.90 5.73 1.52
CA GLY A 140 7.33 6.36 0.27
C GLY A 140 6.16 6.94 -0.51
N ASP A 141 6.14 6.69 -1.81
CA ASP A 141 5.17 7.18 -2.77
C ASP A 141 3.94 6.24 -2.91
N ILE A 142 2.80 6.81 -3.32
CA ILE A 142 1.61 6.05 -3.69
C ILE A 142 1.26 6.34 -5.14
N THR A 143 1.19 5.30 -5.98
CA THR A 143 0.72 5.40 -7.37
C THR A 143 -0.51 4.52 -7.57
N ILE A 144 -1.62 5.13 -8.04
CA ILE A 144 -2.89 4.47 -8.31
C ILE A 144 -3.29 4.73 -9.75
N SER A 145 -3.44 3.66 -10.56
CA SER A 145 -3.80 3.77 -11.97
C SER A 145 -5.29 4.02 -12.21
N GLY A 146 -6.14 3.62 -11.26
CA GLY A 146 -7.60 3.78 -11.31
C GLY A 146 -8.10 5.00 -10.54
N THR A 147 -9.30 4.84 -9.97
CA THR A 147 -9.99 5.83 -9.12
C THR A 147 -9.84 5.49 -7.63
N VAL A 148 -10.00 6.51 -6.80
CA VAL A 148 -10.14 6.38 -5.36
C VAL A 148 -11.61 6.66 -5.01
N GLU A 149 -12.25 5.69 -4.37
CA GLU A 149 -13.67 5.77 -4.03
C GLU A 149 -13.93 6.42 -2.67
N ASN A 150 -15.21 6.48 -2.27
CA ASN A 150 -15.64 7.09 -1.01
C ASN A 150 -15.05 6.42 0.23
N ALA A 151 -14.85 7.18 1.30
CA ALA A 151 -14.36 6.73 2.60
C ALA A 151 -13.00 6.03 2.55
N VAL A 152 -12.16 6.36 1.57
CA VAL A 152 -10.78 5.89 1.46
C VAL A 152 -9.84 6.82 2.21
N SER A 153 -8.84 6.28 2.89
CA SER A 153 -7.74 7.03 3.48
C SER A 153 -6.43 6.72 2.76
N LEU A 154 -5.82 7.73 2.15
CA LEU A 154 -4.49 7.66 1.55
C LEU A 154 -3.51 8.47 2.39
N THR A 155 -2.39 7.88 2.79
CA THR A 155 -1.33 8.59 3.52
C THR A 155 0.04 8.20 2.94
N ALA A 156 0.78 9.17 2.42
CA ALA A 156 2.14 9.00 1.90
C ALA A 156 3.12 9.97 2.56
N ARG A 157 4.33 9.50 2.86
CA ARG A 157 5.44 10.39 3.21
C ARG A 157 6.09 11.02 1.97
N GLY A 158 5.92 10.40 0.81
CA GLY A 158 6.33 10.90 -0.51
C GLY A 158 5.19 11.55 -1.27
N ASP A 159 5.18 11.33 -2.56
CA ASP A 159 4.20 11.85 -3.52
C ASP A 159 2.99 10.90 -3.65
N ILE A 160 1.84 11.46 -4.05
CA ILE A 160 0.65 10.68 -4.41
C ILE A 160 0.26 10.97 -5.85
N ILE A 161 0.17 9.91 -6.66
CA ILE A 161 -0.27 9.98 -8.06
C ILE A 161 -1.52 9.12 -8.23
N VAL A 162 -2.64 9.76 -8.58
CA VAL A 162 -3.88 9.09 -8.94
C VAL A 162 -4.19 9.41 -10.40
N THR A 163 -4.02 8.42 -11.29
CA THR A 163 -4.14 8.65 -12.75
C THR A 163 -5.54 9.10 -13.16
N GLN A 164 -6.57 8.61 -12.48
CA GLN A 164 -7.94 9.02 -12.69
C GLN A 164 -8.36 10.08 -11.65
N GLY A 165 -9.26 9.82 -10.77
CA GLY A 165 -9.77 10.82 -9.86
C GLY A 165 -10.08 10.29 -8.48
N ILE A 166 -10.39 11.20 -7.59
CA ILE A 166 -10.71 10.95 -6.21
C ILE A 166 -12.13 11.40 -5.93
N LEU A 167 -12.92 10.52 -5.32
CA LEU A 167 -14.34 10.69 -5.08
C LEU A 167 -14.69 10.43 -3.61
N GLY A 168 -15.62 11.22 -3.08
CA GLY A 168 -16.33 10.88 -1.85
C GLY A 168 -16.05 11.77 -0.64
N GLU A 169 -17.12 12.07 0.10
CA GLU A 169 -17.12 13.04 1.20
C GLU A 169 -16.23 12.65 2.39
N ASP A 170 -16.11 11.33 2.65
CA ASP A 170 -15.29 10.80 3.74
C ASP A 170 -13.89 10.41 3.29
N THR A 171 -13.51 10.73 2.05
CA THR A 171 -12.18 10.41 1.52
C THR A 171 -11.15 11.41 1.98
N GLN A 172 -10.08 10.91 2.60
CA GLN A 172 -8.99 11.70 3.15
C GLN A 172 -7.68 11.38 2.44
N VAL A 173 -6.96 12.39 2.02
CA VAL A 173 -5.68 12.26 1.36
C VAL A 173 -4.63 13.11 2.08
N VAL A 174 -3.54 12.49 2.50
CA VAL A 174 -2.41 13.17 3.13
C VAL A 174 -1.13 12.80 2.39
N ALA A 175 -0.48 13.78 1.78
CA ALA A 175 0.83 13.63 1.17
C ALA A 175 1.80 14.64 1.78
N VAL A 176 2.98 14.19 2.22
CA VAL A 176 4.04 15.11 2.64
C VAL A 176 4.70 15.75 1.42
N GLY A 177 4.83 15.01 0.34
CA GLY A 177 5.30 15.48 -0.97
C GLY A 177 4.20 16.15 -1.79
N ASN A 178 4.25 15.92 -3.10
CA ASN A 178 3.31 16.47 -4.08
C ASN A 178 2.13 15.52 -4.31
N MET A 179 1.08 16.07 -4.92
CA MET A 179 -0.05 15.25 -5.34
C MET A 179 -0.48 15.60 -6.77
N THR A 180 -0.77 14.55 -7.55
CA THR A 180 -1.34 14.67 -8.88
C THR A 180 -2.57 13.80 -9.01
N ALA A 181 -3.69 14.37 -9.51
CA ALA A 181 -4.87 13.63 -9.88
C ALA A 181 -5.56 14.28 -11.09
N ARG A 182 -6.39 13.52 -11.80
CA ARG A 182 -7.14 14.08 -12.93
C ARG A 182 -8.28 14.97 -12.43
N PHE A 183 -9.00 14.56 -11.39
CA PHE A 183 -10.03 15.37 -10.72
C PHE A 183 -10.16 14.97 -9.26
N MET A 184 -10.77 15.86 -8.47
CA MET A 184 -11.14 15.55 -7.09
C MET A 184 -12.53 16.12 -6.79
N GLN A 185 -13.37 15.29 -6.18
CA GLN A 185 -14.76 15.64 -5.88
C GLN A 185 -15.16 15.18 -4.48
N ASN A 186 -15.72 16.09 -3.67
CA ASN A 186 -16.22 15.84 -2.32
C ASN A 186 -15.18 15.22 -1.38
N ALA A 187 -13.90 15.51 -1.55
CA ALA A 187 -12.83 14.89 -0.78
C ALA A 187 -12.00 15.93 -0.02
N HIS A 188 -11.28 15.46 1.00
CA HIS A 188 -10.39 16.27 1.83
C HIS A 188 -8.93 15.93 1.51
N ALA A 189 -8.08 16.95 1.28
CA ALA A 189 -6.66 16.72 1.04
C ALA A 189 -5.76 17.70 1.80
N MET A 190 -4.72 17.15 2.43
CA MET A 190 -3.61 17.88 3.06
C MET A 190 -2.32 17.52 2.33
N ILE A 191 -1.76 18.48 1.59
CA ILE A 191 -0.60 18.29 0.73
C ILE A 191 0.53 19.20 1.19
N GLY A 192 1.69 18.63 1.51
CA GLY A 192 2.85 19.40 1.93
C GLY A 192 3.53 20.16 0.79
N GLY A 193 3.64 19.52 -0.38
CA GLY A 193 4.17 20.09 -1.62
C GLY A 193 3.11 20.72 -2.51
N ASP A 194 3.25 20.53 -3.83
CA ASP A 194 2.34 21.06 -4.85
C ASP A 194 1.18 20.09 -5.14
N LEU A 195 0.03 20.67 -5.49
CA LEU A 195 -1.15 19.92 -5.97
C LEU A 195 -1.42 20.24 -7.43
N THR A 196 -1.42 19.20 -8.28
CA THR A 196 -1.76 19.32 -9.71
C THR A 196 -3.03 18.53 -10.03
N ILE A 197 -4.05 19.21 -10.51
CA ILE A 197 -5.34 18.64 -10.92
C ILE A 197 -5.56 18.89 -12.40
N GLY A 198 -5.76 17.81 -13.16
CA GLY A 198 -5.87 17.85 -14.62
C GLY A 198 -7.21 18.31 -15.17
N ASN A 199 -8.25 18.46 -14.35
CA ASN A 199 -9.59 18.80 -14.84
C ASN A 199 -10.35 19.72 -13.89
N TYR A 200 -10.80 19.24 -12.73
CA TYR A 200 -11.58 20.04 -11.79
C TYR A 200 -11.39 19.63 -10.32
N LEU A 201 -11.57 20.62 -9.45
CA LEU A 201 -11.87 20.47 -8.02
C LEU A 201 -13.33 20.83 -7.82
N TYR A 202 -14.15 19.89 -7.35
CA TYR A 202 -15.55 20.12 -7.05
C TYR A 202 -15.85 19.79 -5.58
N ASN A 203 -16.33 20.81 -4.85
CA ASN A 203 -16.71 20.68 -3.44
C ASN A 203 -15.61 19.97 -2.57
N ALA A 204 -14.35 20.31 -2.84
CA ALA A 204 -13.19 19.73 -2.15
C ALA A 204 -12.66 20.67 -1.05
N ASP A 205 -12.18 20.10 0.05
CA ASP A 205 -11.46 20.82 1.11
C ASP A 205 -9.96 20.54 0.97
N ILE A 206 -9.23 21.50 0.46
CA ILE A 206 -7.81 21.39 0.12
C ILE A 206 -6.97 22.32 0.99
N ARG A 207 -5.96 21.77 1.66
CA ARG A 207 -4.88 22.52 2.30
C ARG A 207 -3.56 22.11 1.69
N CYS A 208 -2.90 23.05 0.99
CA CYS A 208 -1.69 22.81 0.24
C CYS A 208 -0.56 23.75 0.72
N GLY A 209 0.58 23.17 1.09
CA GLY A 209 1.78 23.94 1.48
C GLY A 209 2.49 24.58 0.29
N GLY A 210 2.33 24.01 -0.90
CA GLY A 210 2.88 24.53 -2.15
C GLY A 210 1.82 25.25 -2.99
N ARG A 211 1.92 25.09 -4.30
CA ARG A 211 1.01 25.66 -5.31
C ARG A 211 -0.12 24.68 -5.66
N VAL A 212 -1.33 25.19 -5.83
CA VAL A 212 -2.44 24.44 -6.44
C VAL A 212 -2.59 24.86 -7.90
N THR A 213 -2.47 23.91 -8.82
CA THR A 213 -2.68 24.10 -10.24
C THR A 213 -3.83 23.23 -10.72
N VAL A 214 -4.87 23.85 -11.26
CA VAL A 214 -6.02 23.16 -11.86
C VAL A 214 -6.07 23.51 -13.34
N SER A 215 -5.63 22.60 -14.21
CA SER A 215 -5.54 22.84 -15.64
C SER A 215 -5.66 21.54 -16.43
N ASP A 216 -6.26 21.58 -17.61
CA ASP A 216 -6.27 20.45 -18.52
C ASP A 216 -4.85 20.17 -19.05
N ALA A 217 -4.41 18.91 -18.90
CA ALA A 217 -3.12 18.46 -19.43
C ALA A 217 -2.98 18.62 -20.96
N GLY A 218 -4.09 18.81 -21.68
CA GLY A 218 -4.13 19.07 -23.13
C GLY A 218 -4.08 20.54 -23.53
N GLY A 219 -3.87 21.48 -22.58
CA GLY A 219 -3.85 22.92 -22.86
C GLY A 219 -5.22 23.51 -23.19
N GLY A 220 -6.30 22.80 -22.91
CA GLY A 220 -7.68 23.24 -23.03
C GLY A 220 -8.10 24.24 -21.96
N ARG A 221 -9.31 24.79 -22.09
CA ARG A 221 -9.88 25.76 -21.13
C ARG A 221 -10.60 25.08 -19.95
N SER A 222 -10.31 23.83 -19.64
CA SER A 222 -10.83 23.11 -18.50
C SER A 222 -9.83 23.20 -17.34
N GLY A 223 -10.23 23.70 -16.25
CA GLY A 223 -9.47 23.89 -15.03
C GLY A 223 -10.35 24.67 -14.08
N THR A 224 -11.30 23.94 -13.43
CA THR A 224 -12.37 24.56 -12.65
C THR A 224 -12.22 24.24 -11.17
N ILE A 225 -12.34 25.25 -10.34
CA ILE A 225 -12.54 25.12 -8.89
C ILE A 225 -13.97 25.56 -8.61
N ALA A 226 -14.84 24.66 -8.16
CA ALA A 226 -16.24 24.96 -7.88
C ALA A 226 -16.70 24.32 -6.56
N GLY A 227 -17.18 25.14 -5.63
CA GLY A 227 -17.54 24.70 -4.26
C GLY A 227 -16.34 24.37 -3.41
N GLY A 228 -16.55 24.25 -2.09
CA GLY A 228 -15.54 23.84 -1.13
C GLY A 228 -14.53 24.93 -0.74
N LEU A 229 -13.41 24.49 -0.17
CA LEU A 229 -12.32 25.32 0.35
C LEU A 229 -11.00 24.93 -0.30
N VAL A 230 -10.27 25.89 -0.88
CA VAL A 230 -8.91 25.67 -1.41
C VAL A 230 -7.97 26.72 -0.81
N LEU A 231 -7.05 26.26 0.03
CA LEU A 231 -6.00 27.08 0.64
C LEU A 231 -4.64 26.60 0.12
N ALA A 232 -3.81 27.50 -0.37
CA ALA A 232 -2.48 27.18 -0.93
C ALA A 232 -1.44 28.25 -0.63
N THR A 233 -0.38 27.93 0.11
CA THR A 233 0.67 28.88 0.46
C THR A 233 1.46 29.38 -0.77
N GLY A 234 1.67 28.53 -1.78
CA GLY A 234 2.41 28.83 -3.00
C GLY A 234 1.57 29.47 -4.13
N GLY A 235 0.29 29.76 -3.85
CA GLY A 235 -0.64 30.36 -4.82
C GLY A 235 -1.52 29.35 -5.54
N ILE A 236 -2.56 29.86 -6.22
CA ILE A 236 -3.57 29.05 -6.90
C ILE A 236 -3.67 29.49 -8.35
N ALA A 237 -3.59 28.54 -9.28
CA ALA A 237 -3.79 28.75 -10.71
C ALA A 237 -4.94 27.84 -11.20
N ALA A 238 -5.98 28.46 -11.75
CA ALA A 238 -7.12 27.78 -12.36
C ALA A 238 -7.69 28.61 -13.52
N CYS A 239 -8.38 27.97 -14.46
CA CYS A 239 -9.06 28.68 -15.54
C CYS A 239 -10.36 29.34 -15.06
N TYR A 240 -11.08 28.66 -14.17
CA TYR A 240 -12.34 29.14 -13.62
C TYR A 240 -12.42 28.88 -12.12
N ALA A 241 -12.98 29.83 -11.39
CA ALA A 241 -13.27 29.70 -9.98
C ALA A 241 -14.70 30.15 -9.68
N GLY A 242 -15.45 29.33 -8.94
CA GLY A 242 -16.85 29.56 -8.61
C GLY A 242 -17.80 28.56 -9.24
N SER A 243 -18.98 28.41 -8.63
CA SER A 243 -20.03 27.49 -9.08
C SER A 243 -21.19 28.26 -9.71
N ARG A 244 -21.73 27.78 -10.81
CA ARG A 244 -22.97 28.30 -11.41
C ARG A 244 -24.23 27.87 -10.66
N SER A 245 -24.14 26.80 -9.89
CA SER A 245 -25.22 26.27 -9.03
C SER A 245 -25.36 27.01 -7.68
N GLY A 246 -24.46 27.96 -7.40
CA GLY A 246 -24.50 28.74 -6.17
C GLY A 246 -23.72 28.12 -5.00
N ASP A 247 -22.99 27.04 -5.21
CA ASP A 247 -22.15 26.44 -4.18
C ASP A 247 -21.05 27.41 -3.76
N ARG A 248 -20.87 27.53 -2.45
CA ARG A 248 -19.87 28.45 -1.90
C ARG A 248 -18.47 27.97 -2.21
N THR A 249 -17.68 28.75 -2.92
CA THR A 249 -16.27 28.52 -3.23
C THR A 249 -15.41 29.48 -2.42
N ILE A 250 -14.51 28.95 -1.58
CA ILE A 250 -13.57 29.74 -0.78
C ILE A 250 -12.17 29.45 -1.27
N ILE A 251 -11.45 30.49 -1.65
CA ILE A 251 -10.06 30.42 -2.12
C ILE A 251 -9.22 31.35 -1.27
N GLY A 252 -8.08 30.84 -0.79
CA GLY A 252 -7.15 31.60 0.05
C GLY A 252 -5.69 31.24 -0.23
N VAL A 253 -4.80 32.22 -0.03
CA VAL A 253 -3.35 32.10 -0.16
C VAL A 253 -2.70 32.51 1.15
#